data_10c34eab50bdf90ff363b8574b2d8d16
#
_entry.id   10c34eab50bdf90ff363b8574b2d8d16
#
_cell.length_a   1.000
_cell.length_b   1.000
_cell.length_c   1.000
_cell.angle_alpha   90.00
_cell.angle_beta   90.00
_cell.angle_gamma   90.00
#
_symmetry.space_group_name_H-M   'P 1'
#
loop_
_entity.id
_entity.type
_entity.pdbx_description
1 polymer ?
#
loop_
_entity_poly.entity_id
_entity_poly.type
_entity_poly.pdbx_seq_one_letter_code
_entity_poly.pdbx_strand_id
1 'polypeptide(L)'
;MAELTTTSLVFTVRRCKPELVAPAKPTPHEFKQLSDIDDQESLRFQIPIIQIYRYNPSMHGKDPVKVIREALAQTLVFYYPFAGRLREWPGRKLVVECTGEGVMFIEADADVTLQQFGDDLQPPFPCLEELLFDVPGSEGILNCPLLLIQVHVC
;
A
#
# COMPACT_ATOMS: atom_id res chain seq x y z
N MET A 1 27.16 35.81 1.97
CA MET A 1 26.62 34.48 2.32
C MET A 1 25.13 34.55 2.00
N ALA A 2 24.71 33.90 0.94
CA ALA A 2 23.28 33.82 0.60
C ALA A 2 22.69 32.68 1.46
N GLU A 3 21.77 33.03 2.36
CA GLU A 3 20.95 32.04 3.05
C GLU A 3 20.10 31.34 1.98
N LEU A 4 20.39 30.06 1.75
CA LEU A 4 19.51 29.17 1.04
C LEU A 4 18.30 28.94 1.95
N THR A 5 17.26 29.74 1.77
CA THR A 5 15.94 29.47 2.30
C THR A 5 15.44 28.20 1.59
N THR A 6 15.66 27.06 2.21
CA THR A 6 15.03 25.80 1.81
C THR A 6 13.55 25.98 2.09
N THR A 7 12.78 26.39 1.09
CA THR A 7 11.32 26.41 1.17
C THR A 7 10.90 24.96 1.30
N SER A 8 10.49 24.53 2.49
CA SER A 8 9.96 23.19 2.70
C SER A 8 8.71 23.04 1.83
N LEU A 9 8.72 22.08 0.91
CA LEU A 9 7.54 21.73 0.11
C LEU A 9 6.44 21.27 1.07
N VAL A 10 5.29 21.94 0.99
CA VAL A 10 4.09 21.59 1.76
C VAL A 10 2.97 21.34 0.77
N PHE A 11 2.29 20.23 0.92
CA PHE A 11 1.14 19.84 0.11
C PHE A 11 0.13 19.06 0.94
N THR A 12 -1.08 18.90 0.41
CA THR A 12 -2.16 18.13 1.05
C THR A 12 -2.63 17.02 0.12
N VAL A 13 -3.16 15.97 0.71
CA VAL A 13 -3.70 14.82 -0.02
C VAL A 13 -5.19 14.64 0.32
N ARG A 14 -6.00 14.66 -0.73
CA ARG A 14 -7.42 14.34 -0.64
C ARG A 14 -7.62 12.86 -0.95
N ARG A 15 -8.07 12.09 0.04
CA ARG A 15 -8.27 10.65 -0.08
C ARG A 15 -9.73 10.31 -0.33
N CYS A 16 -9.97 9.40 -1.27
CA CYS A 16 -11.26 8.73 -1.41
C CYS A 16 -11.47 7.73 -0.26
N LYS A 17 -12.69 7.23 -0.15
CA LYS A 17 -13.01 6.21 0.86
C LYS A 17 -12.19 4.94 0.59
N PRO A 18 -11.50 4.38 1.61
CA PRO A 18 -10.82 3.10 1.47
C PRO A 18 -11.78 1.98 1.06
N GLU A 19 -11.34 1.11 0.18
CA GLU A 19 -12.08 -0.05 -0.29
C GLU A 19 -11.22 -1.32 -0.29
N LEU A 20 -11.84 -2.49 -0.32
CA LEU A 20 -11.14 -3.76 -0.47
C LEU A 20 -11.11 -4.15 -1.95
N VAL A 21 -9.92 -4.47 -2.47
CA VAL A 21 -9.73 -5.07 -3.78
C VAL A 21 -9.53 -6.57 -3.60
N ALA A 22 -10.54 -7.34 -3.96
CA ALA A 22 -10.51 -8.80 -3.91
C ALA A 22 -9.85 -9.40 -5.17
N PRO A 23 -9.41 -10.68 -5.11
CA PRO A 23 -8.96 -11.39 -6.30
C PRO A 23 -10.01 -11.38 -7.41
N ALA A 24 -9.55 -11.20 -8.67
CA ALA A 24 -10.42 -11.15 -9.85
C ALA A 24 -11.16 -12.46 -10.15
N LYS A 25 -10.77 -13.57 -9.51
CA LYS A 25 -11.38 -14.90 -9.62
C LYS A 25 -11.41 -15.57 -8.24
N PRO A 26 -12.31 -16.54 -8.03
CA PRO A 26 -12.31 -17.35 -6.81
C PRO A 26 -10.94 -17.97 -6.54
N THR A 27 -10.52 -17.95 -5.28
CA THR A 27 -9.24 -18.48 -4.81
C THR A 27 -9.47 -19.51 -3.71
N PRO A 28 -8.51 -20.43 -3.46
CA PRO A 28 -8.65 -21.40 -2.41
C PRO A 28 -8.83 -20.75 -1.03
N HIS A 29 -9.74 -21.31 -0.21
CA HIS A 29 -9.84 -20.97 1.21
C HIS A 29 -9.06 -22.01 2.01
N GLU A 30 -7.91 -21.65 2.51
CA GLU A 30 -7.03 -22.53 3.27
C GLU A 30 -6.22 -21.73 4.31
N PHE A 31 -5.55 -22.44 5.20
CA PHE A 31 -4.60 -21.85 6.16
C PHE A 31 -3.18 -22.15 5.71
N LYS A 32 -2.37 -21.11 5.59
CA LYS A 32 -0.94 -21.22 5.29
C LYS A 32 -0.12 -20.81 6.50
N GLN A 33 0.70 -21.73 6.99
CA GLN A 33 1.66 -21.43 8.04
C GLN A 33 2.78 -20.54 7.48
N LEU A 34 3.19 -19.55 8.28
CA LEU A 34 4.39 -18.79 7.97
C LEU A 34 5.63 -19.65 8.24
N SER A 35 6.71 -19.38 7.52
CA SER A 35 8.00 -19.94 7.84
C SER A 35 8.48 -19.45 9.22
N ASP A 36 9.42 -20.14 9.83
CA ASP A 36 9.98 -19.70 11.12
C ASP A 36 10.72 -18.35 10.99
N ILE A 37 11.15 -17.98 9.80
CA ILE A 37 11.75 -16.68 9.52
C ILE A 37 10.68 -15.60 9.50
N ASP A 38 9.58 -15.83 8.79
CA ASP A 38 8.51 -14.84 8.64
C ASP A 38 7.64 -14.67 9.89
N ASP A 39 7.68 -15.67 10.80
CA ASP A 39 6.90 -15.69 12.05
C ASP A 39 7.63 -15.02 13.23
N GLN A 40 8.78 -14.40 13.00
CA GLN A 40 9.53 -13.76 14.07
C GLN A 40 8.77 -12.58 14.65
N GLU A 41 8.78 -12.45 15.98
CA GLU A 41 8.13 -11.36 16.72
C GLU A 41 8.58 -9.98 16.22
N SER A 42 9.86 -9.84 15.89
CA SER A 42 10.46 -8.61 15.38
C SER A 42 9.96 -8.19 13.99
N LEU A 43 9.28 -9.06 13.26
CA LEU A 43 8.74 -8.78 11.92
C LEU A 43 7.22 -8.51 11.94
N ARG A 44 6.60 -8.45 13.13
CA ARG A 44 5.16 -8.25 13.29
C ARG A 44 4.76 -6.79 13.21
N PHE A 45 5.07 -6.15 12.07
CA PHE A 45 4.69 -4.77 11.78
C PHE A 45 4.52 -4.55 10.27
N GLN A 46 3.86 -3.48 9.90
CA GLN A 46 3.72 -3.08 8.51
C GLN A 46 4.93 -2.21 8.11
N ILE A 47 5.49 -2.49 6.93
CA ILE A 47 6.65 -1.75 6.39
C ILE A 47 6.13 -0.73 5.38
N PRO A 48 6.35 0.58 5.60
CA PRO A 48 5.99 1.59 4.62
C PRO A 48 6.94 1.57 3.43
N ILE A 49 6.38 1.60 2.22
CA ILE A 49 7.13 1.65 0.97
C ILE A 49 6.51 2.73 0.08
N ILE A 50 7.34 3.63 -0.43
CA ILE A 50 6.93 4.63 -1.42
C ILE A 50 7.60 4.28 -2.75
N GLN A 51 6.81 4.19 -3.81
CA GLN A 51 7.28 4.02 -5.17
C GLN A 51 6.78 5.16 -6.03
N ILE A 52 7.69 5.78 -6.78
CA ILE A 52 7.41 6.95 -7.61
C ILE A 52 7.56 6.56 -9.08
N TYR A 53 6.53 6.83 -9.85
CA TYR A 53 6.48 6.56 -11.28
C TYR A 53 6.36 7.86 -12.06
N ARG A 54 7.24 8.05 -13.03
CA ARG A 54 7.14 9.17 -13.98
C ARG A 54 6.07 8.88 -15.04
N TYR A 55 5.51 9.93 -15.61
CA TYR A 55 4.56 9.80 -16.71
C TYR A 55 5.12 8.94 -17.85
N ASN A 56 4.31 7.99 -18.29
CA ASN A 56 4.63 7.12 -19.43
C ASN A 56 3.70 7.44 -20.60
N PRO A 57 4.22 7.96 -21.75
CA PRO A 57 3.40 8.32 -22.91
C PRO A 57 2.55 7.16 -23.45
N SER A 58 2.99 5.90 -23.30
CA SER A 58 2.22 4.73 -23.75
C SER A 58 0.93 4.51 -22.95
N MET A 59 0.82 5.17 -21.80
CA MET A 59 -0.34 5.12 -20.90
C MET A 59 -1.26 6.34 -21.07
N HIS A 60 -1.01 7.17 -22.08
CA HIS A 60 -1.83 8.36 -22.33
C HIS A 60 -3.32 8.02 -22.44
N GLY A 61 -4.15 8.78 -21.75
CA GLY A 61 -5.61 8.57 -21.72
C GLY A 61 -6.10 7.38 -20.85
N LYS A 62 -5.20 6.65 -20.21
CA LYS A 62 -5.57 5.62 -19.23
C LYS A 62 -5.55 6.20 -17.82
N ASP A 63 -6.55 5.84 -17.05
CA ASP A 63 -6.64 6.14 -15.63
C ASP A 63 -5.70 5.21 -14.85
N PRO A 64 -4.64 5.73 -14.21
CA PRO A 64 -3.67 4.90 -13.51
C PRO A 64 -4.28 4.17 -12.31
N VAL A 65 -5.22 4.78 -11.59
CA VAL A 65 -5.90 4.18 -10.43
C VAL A 65 -6.66 2.93 -10.86
N LYS A 66 -7.44 3.05 -11.94
CA LYS A 66 -8.19 1.92 -12.50
C LYS A 66 -7.28 0.80 -12.98
N VAL A 67 -6.22 1.14 -13.71
CA VAL A 67 -5.25 0.16 -14.23
C VAL A 67 -4.56 -0.59 -13.10
N ILE A 68 -4.11 0.12 -12.05
CA ILE A 68 -3.44 -0.49 -10.90
C ILE A 68 -4.42 -1.37 -10.12
N ARG A 69 -5.65 -0.92 -9.88
CA ARG A 69 -6.69 -1.70 -9.20
C ARG A 69 -7.00 -3.00 -9.93
N GLU A 70 -7.19 -2.95 -11.25
CA GLU A 70 -7.45 -4.14 -12.08
C GLU A 70 -6.26 -5.10 -12.09
N ALA A 71 -5.04 -4.58 -12.23
CA ALA A 71 -3.82 -5.38 -12.19
C ALA A 71 -3.63 -6.05 -10.81
N LEU A 72 -3.92 -5.32 -9.72
CA LEU A 72 -3.89 -5.85 -8.37
C LEU A 72 -4.87 -7.01 -8.19
N ALA A 73 -6.12 -6.85 -8.61
CA ALA A 73 -7.12 -7.92 -8.54
C ALA A 73 -6.69 -9.18 -9.32
N GLN A 74 -6.07 -9.00 -10.50
CA GLN A 74 -5.53 -10.12 -11.28
C GLN A 74 -4.33 -10.78 -10.59
N THR A 75 -3.43 -10.00 -10.02
CA THR A 75 -2.25 -10.48 -9.31
C THR A 75 -2.65 -11.30 -8.07
N LEU A 76 -3.66 -10.87 -7.35
CA LEU A 76 -4.17 -11.55 -6.16
C LEU A 76 -4.75 -12.94 -6.46
N VAL A 77 -5.06 -13.28 -7.71
CA VAL A 77 -5.45 -14.66 -8.09
C VAL A 77 -4.28 -15.62 -7.89
N PHE A 78 -3.07 -15.18 -8.20
CA PHE A 78 -1.84 -15.99 -8.09
C PHE A 78 -1.21 -15.88 -6.70
N TYR A 79 -1.33 -14.72 -6.09
CA TYR A 79 -0.79 -14.41 -4.76
C TYR A 79 -1.91 -14.28 -3.72
N TYR A 80 -2.91 -15.16 -3.80
CA TYR A 80 -4.12 -15.12 -2.99
C TYR A 80 -3.91 -15.09 -1.46
N PRO A 81 -2.80 -15.57 -0.87
CA PRO A 81 -2.57 -15.39 0.55
C PRO A 81 -2.54 -13.92 0.98
N PHE A 82 -2.10 -13.01 0.12
CA PHE A 82 -2.13 -11.56 0.42
C PHE A 82 -3.54 -10.99 0.53
N ALA A 83 -4.53 -11.65 -0.08
CA ALA A 83 -5.95 -11.29 0.07
C ALA A 83 -6.59 -11.87 1.33
N GLY A 84 -5.82 -12.54 2.18
CA GLY A 84 -6.24 -13.14 3.43
C GLY A 84 -6.05 -12.25 4.65
N ARG A 85 -6.05 -12.91 5.81
CA ARG A 85 -5.86 -12.27 7.12
C ARG A 85 -4.90 -13.10 7.97
N LEU A 86 -4.02 -12.43 8.72
CA LEU A 86 -3.22 -13.13 9.73
C LEU A 86 -4.08 -13.52 10.92
N ARG A 87 -3.89 -14.76 11.36
CA ARG A 87 -4.46 -15.31 12.58
C ARG A 87 -3.34 -15.79 13.49
N GLU A 88 -3.55 -15.73 14.78
CA GLU A 88 -2.61 -16.27 15.75
C GLU A 88 -3.14 -17.60 16.30
N TRP A 89 -2.35 -18.65 16.15
CA TRP A 89 -2.60 -19.97 16.72
C TRP A 89 -1.93 -20.17 18.09
N PRO A 90 -2.23 -21.25 18.82
CA PRO A 90 -1.56 -21.56 20.08
C PRO A 90 -0.03 -21.51 19.94
N GLY A 91 0.64 -20.97 20.96
CA GLY A 91 2.08 -20.75 20.93
C GLY A 91 2.49 -19.51 20.15
N ARG A 92 1.54 -18.61 19.85
CA ARG A 92 1.74 -17.37 19.10
C ARG A 92 2.16 -17.59 17.66
N LYS A 93 1.95 -18.80 17.10
CA LYS A 93 2.26 -19.09 15.70
C LYS A 93 1.32 -18.36 14.76
N LEU A 94 1.89 -17.57 13.83
CA LEU A 94 1.11 -16.88 12.81
C LEU A 94 0.79 -17.81 11.63
N VAL A 95 -0.44 -17.67 11.14
CA VAL A 95 -0.92 -18.31 9.93
C VAL A 95 -1.70 -17.30 9.08
N VAL A 96 -1.68 -17.49 7.79
CA VAL A 96 -2.55 -16.72 6.88
C VAL A 96 -3.81 -17.55 6.64
N GLU A 97 -4.96 -17.02 7.03
CA GLU A 97 -6.25 -17.52 6.56
C GLU A 97 -6.53 -16.89 5.20
N CYS A 98 -6.50 -17.68 4.14
CA CYS A 98 -6.73 -17.24 2.76
C CYS A 98 -8.23 -17.02 2.54
N THR A 99 -8.78 -15.93 3.06
CA THR A 99 -10.21 -15.61 3.01
C THR A 99 -10.67 -15.08 1.66
N GLY A 100 -9.74 -14.53 0.86
CA GLY A 100 -10.07 -13.85 -0.38
C GLY A 100 -10.75 -12.50 -0.22
N GLU A 101 -10.81 -11.94 0.99
CA GLU A 101 -11.42 -10.63 1.26
C GLU A 101 -10.74 -9.48 0.52
N GLY A 102 -9.45 -9.59 0.27
CA GLY A 102 -8.69 -8.60 -0.48
C GLY A 102 -7.76 -7.74 0.36
N VAL A 103 -7.12 -6.82 -0.34
CA VAL A 103 -6.19 -5.82 0.17
C VAL A 103 -6.86 -4.46 0.23
N MET A 104 -6.41 -3.59 1.14
CA MET A 104 -6.93 -2.23 1.24
C MET A 104 -6.38 -1.38 0.09
N PHE A 105 -7.26 -0.65 -0.58
CA PHE A 105 -6.91 0.24 -1.68
C PHE A 105 -7.51 1.62 -1.46
N ILE A 106 -6.71 2.66 -1.69
CA ILE A 106 -7.09 4.05 -1.50
C ILE A 106 -6.65 4.85 -2.72
N GLU A 107 -7.60 5.49 -3.36
CA GLU A 107 -7.34 6.52 -4.37
C GLU A 107 -7.13 7.86 -3.67
N ALA A 108 -6.13 8.59 -4.10
CA ALA A 108 -5.77 9.88 -3.52
C ALA A 108 -5.32 10.87 -4.58
N ASP A 109 -5.75 12.13 -4.43
CA ASP A 109 -5.28 13.27 -5.21
C ASP A 109 -4.32 14.09 -4.36
N ALA A 110 -3.12 14.34 -4.84
CA ALA A 110 -2.17 15.24 -4.22
C ALA A 110 -2.13 16.57 -4.96
N ASP A 111 -2.15 17.69 -4.23
CA ASP A 111 -2.04 19.03 -4.82
C ASP A 111 -0.59 19.44 -5.06
N VAL A 112 0.21 18.50 -5.52
CA VAL A 112 1.63 18.64 -5.78
C VAL A 112 2.00 17.91 -7.07
N THR A 113 2.97 18.43 -7.82
CA THR A 113 3.52 17.75 -9.00
C THR A 113 4.87 17.10 -8.67
N LEU A 114 5.23 16.06 -9.41
CA LEU A 114 6.50 15.38 -9.23
C LEU A 114 7.70 16.33 -9.42
N GLN A 115 7.59 17.33 -10.30
CA GLN A 115 8.65 18.34 -10.52
C GLN A 115 8.91 19.18 -9.26
N GLN A 116 7.89 19.40 -8.43
CA GLN A 116 8.05 20.20 -7.20
C GLN A 116 8.86 19.45 -6.12
N PHE A 117 8.96 18.12 -6.20
CA PHE A 117 9.87 17.34 -5.35
C PHE A 117 11.34 17.50 -5.75
N GLY A 118 11.60 18.05 -6.95
CA GLY A 118 12.96 18.18 -7.48
C GLY A 118 13.48 16.91 -8.16
N ASP A 119 14.75 16.93 -8.52
CA ASP A 119 15.38 15.81 -9.22
C ASP A 119 15.78 14.66 -8.29
N ASP A 120 15.98 14.96 -7.02
CA ASP A 120 16.40 13.98 -6.00
C ASP A 120 15.18 13.43 -5.24
N LEU A 121 14.59 12.38 -5.82
CA LEU A 121 13.42 11.69 -5.25
C LEU A 121 13.86 10.66 -4.19
N GLN A 122 14.55 11.13 -3.16
CA GLN A 122 15.07 10.30 -2.06
C GLN A 122 14.58 10.81 -0.70
N PRO A 123 14.47 9.93 0.30
CA PRO A 123 14.17 10.33 1.65
C PRO A 123 15.23 11.32 2.22
N PRO A 124 14.82 12.24 3.10
CA PRO A 124 13.49 12.36 3.69
C PRO A 124 12.49 13.09 2.77
N PHE A 125 11.30 12.47 2.59
CA PHE A 125 10.24 13.12 1.82
C PHE A 125 9.52 14.19 2.65
N PRO A 126 9.20 15.36 2.06
CA PRO A 126 8.34 16.34 2.71
C PRO A 126 6.93 15.77 2.89
N CYS A 127 6.24 16.15 3.97
CA CYS A 127 4.87 15.73 4.29
C CYS A 127 4.68 14.20 4.18
N LEU A 128 5.60 13.43 4.79
CA LEU A 128 5.58 11.96 4.72
C LEU A 128 4.25 11.38 5.21
N GLU A 129 3.63 11.99 6.20
CA GLU A 129 2.31 11.66 6.74
C GLU A 129 1.17 11.81 5.71
N GLU A 130 1.37 12.64 4.70
CA GLU A 130 0.42 12.76 3.58
C GLU A 130 0.64 11.65 2.53
N LEU A 131 1.86 11.16 2.39
CA LEU A 131 2.18 10.09 1.46
C LEU A 131 1.84 8.71 2.02
N LEU A 132 1.92 8.54 3.34
CA LEU A 132 1.63 7.31 4.05
C LEU A 132 0.42 7.53 4.95
N PHE A 133 -0.64 6.78 4.73
CA PHE A 133 -1.89 6.94 5.46
C PHE A 133 -2.26 5.66 6.21
N ASP A 134 -2.35 5.78 7.52
CA ASP A 134 -2.85 4.71 8.38
C ASP A 134 -4.39 4.72 8.36
N VAL A 135 -4.97 3.67 7.83
CA VAL A 135 -6.43 3.53 7.80
C VAL A 135 -6.92 3.19 9.20
N PRO A 136 -7.84 3.97 9.79
CA PRO A 136 -8.41 3.62 11.09
C PRO A 136 -9.00 2.21 11.10
N GLY A 137 -8.64 1.40 12.10
CA GLY A 137 -9.02 0.00 12.21
C GLY A 137 -8.09 -1.00 11.52
N SER A 138 -6.99 -0.52 10.92
CA SER A 138 -5.93 -1.38 10.36
C SER A 138 -4.69 -1.47 11.26
N GLU A 139 -4.81 -1.02 12.51
CA GLU A 139 -3.72 -1.05 13.47
C GLU A 139 -3.35 -2.49 13.83
N GLY A 140 -2.05 -2.74 13.90
CA GLY A 140 -1.52 -4.08 14.15
C GLY A 140 -1.41 -4.92 12.89
N ILE A 141 -1.36 -6.25 13.05
CA ILE A 141 -1.18 -7.19 11.95
C ILE A 141 -2.26 -8.27 11.89
N LEU A 142 -3.00 -8.49 12.99
CA LEU A 142 -4.00 -9.55 13.07
C LEU A 142 -5.37 -9.07 12.61
N ASN A 143 -6.07 -9.90 11.85
CA ASN A 143 -7.46 -9.66 11.40
C ASN A 143 -7.68 -8.41 10.56
N CYS A 144 -6.61 -7.78 10.06
CA CYS A 144 -6.65 -6.63 9.16
C CYS A 144 -6.09 -6.99 7.77
N PRO A 145 -6.31 -6.17 6.74
CA PRO A 145 -5.68 -6.37 5.43
C PRO A 145 -4.16 -6.42 5.53
N LEU A 146 -3.54 -7.35 4.81
CA LEU A 146 -2.09 -7.55 4.82
C LEU A 146 -1.33 -6.47 4.06
N LEU A 147 -2.00 -5.86 3.08
CA LEU A 147 -1.46 -4.77 2.27
C LEU A 147 -2.43 -3.59 2.30
N LEU A 148 -1.87 -2.40 2.48
CA LEU A 148 -2.55 -1.12 2.32
C LEU A 148 -1.85 -0.38 1.17
N ILE A 149 -2.57 -0.13 0.09
CA ILE A 149 -2.03 0.48 -1.12
C ILE A 149 -2.74 1.81 -1.34
N GLN A 150 -2.00 2.90 -1.29
CA GLN A 150 -2.50 4.21 -1.65
C GLN A 150 -1.89 4.64 -2.98
N VAL A 151 -2.72 4.99 -3.95
CA VAL A 151 -2.29 5.49 -5.26
C VAL A 151 -2.56 6.98 -5.32
N HIS A 152 -1.47 7.75 -5.41
CA HIS A 152 -1.55 9.20 -5.61
C HIS A 152 -1.50 9.52 -7.09
N VAL A 153 -2.43 10.36 -7.51
CA VAL A 153 -2.41 11.02 -8.82
C VAL A 153 -1.99 12.47 -8.58
N CYS A 154 -0.95 12.92 -9.31
CA CYS A 154 -0.36 14.25 -9.18
C CYS A 154 -0.40 14.97 -10.53
#